data_586f670188215bd4dce25508873c1b64
#
_entry.id   586f670188215bd4dce25508873c1b64
#
_cell.length_a   1.000
_cell.length_b   1.000
_cell.length_c   1.000
_cell.angle_alpha   90.00
_cell.angle_beta   90.00
_cell.angle_gamma   90.00
#
_symmetry.space_group_name_H-M   'P 1'
#
loop_
_entity.id
_entity.type
_entity.pdbx_description
1 polymer ?
#
loop_
_entity_poly.entity_id
_entity_poly.type
_entity_poly.pdbx_seq_one_letter_code
_entity_poly.pdbx_strand_id
1 'polypeptide(L)'
;MPGFKLAQKINEVYSKNPNINCLILLNHGIFTFADNAKDAYSLMIKYISDAEKTLTKLKKKKIKQIKKTKFNFSTADIAPILRGLLSEKNDNKFILNFKKNSKLDYFINGKDINRYSNEGTATPDHVIRVKPFPLVISPKANCTLDEFKNLAEKKFKEYRQKYKKYFESNKKKTKEKKVMLDTSPRVILVQNFGLFTVGDTLKAAKIAGDLTQTNANVISSVEETSRYKFLSKKDLFDVEYWSLEQAKLNKAKKELQGNVVVITGSTGEIGKATYKLFKKYGAEVVLLDINKSKINDLQTKISDLCIPVSYTHLRAHETI
;
A
#
# COMPACT_ATOMS: atom_id res chain seq x y z
N MET A 1 -16.03 -15.00 4.31
CA MET A 1 -16.19 -13.61 4.82
C MET A 1 -16.08 -13.63 6.33
N PRO A 2 -15.38 -12.70 6.96
CA PRO A 2 -15.48 -12.50 8.42
C PRO A 2 -16.92 -12.14 8.81
N GLY A 3 -17.27 -12.33 10.10
CA GLY A 3 -18.58 -12.04 10.63
C GLY A 3 -19.39 -13.28 11.03
N PHE A 4 -20.69 -13.10 11.24
CA PHE A 4 -21.56 -14.09 11.88
C PHE A 4 -21.53 -15.48 11.22
N LYS A 5 -21.54 -15.55 9.88
CA LYS A 5 -21.48 -16.84 9.15
C LYS A 5 -20.19 -17.62 9.41
N LEU A 6 -19.05 -16.91 9.55
CA LEU A 6 -17.78 -17.56 9.89
C LEU A 6 -17.81 -18.05 11.33
N ALA A 7 -18.33 -17.24 12.25
CA ALA A 7 -18.51 -17.66 13.65
C ALA A 7 -19.39 -18.90 13.80
N GLN A 8 -20.53 -18.96 13.08
CA GLN A 8 -21.38 -20.16 13.03
C GLN A 8 -20.59 -21.38 12.52
N LYS A 9 -19.79 -21.20 11.44
CA LYS A 9 -19.00 -22.31 10.89
C LYS A 9 -17.91 -22.79 11.83
N ILE A 10 -17.26 -21.89 12.53
CA ILE A 10 -16.29 -22.22 13.60
C ILE A 10 -16.97 -23.03 14.69
N ASN A 11 -18.15 -22.58 15.15
CA ASN A 11 -18.92 -23.28 16.17
C ASN A 11 -19.35 -24.70 15.71
N GLU A 12 -19.81 -24.85 14.47
CA GLU A 12 -20.16 -26.15 13.90
C GLU A 12 -18.97 -27.14 13.90
N VAL A 13 -17.77 -26.65 13.55
CA VAL A 13 -16.56 -27.48 13.51
C VAL A 13 -16.11 -27.83 14.93
N TYR A 14 -16.14 -26.86 15.83
CA TYR A 14 -15.77 -27.07 17.24
C TYR A 14 -16.73 -28.06 17.94
N SER A 15 -18.03 -27.91 17.74
CA SER A 15 -19.04 -28.80 18.36
C SER A 15 -18.90 -30.25 17.90
N LYS A 16 -18.41 -30.48 16.68
CA LYS A 16 -18.11 -31.84 16.18
C LYS A 16 -16.78 -32.41 16.67
N ASN A 17 -15.85 -31.53 17.08
CA ASN A 17 -14.49 -31.88 17.48
C ASN A 17 -14.06 -31.03 18.68
N PRO A 18 -14.64 -31.26 19.89
CA PRO A 18 -14.42 -30.38 21.04
C PRO A 18 -12.99 -30.44 21.60
N ASN A 19 -12.21 -31.46 21.23
CA ASN A 19 -10.81 -31.63 21.70
C ASN A 19 -9.78 -30.87 20.85
N ILE A 20 -10.21 -30.13 19.82
CA ILE A 20 -9.27 -29.31 19.05
C ILE A 20 -8.90 -28.05 19.82
N ASN A 21 -7.66 -27.60 19.66
CA ASN A 21 -7.14 -26.39 20.27
C ASN A 21 -6.65 -25.37 19.22
N CYS A 22 -6.90 -25.65 17.94
CA CYS A 22 -6.49 -24.83 16.83
C CYS A 22 -7.48 -24.96 15.66
N LEU A 23 -7.74 -23.85 14.98
CA LEU A 23 -8.47 -23.77 13.72
C LEU A 23 -7.71 -22.91 12.72
N ILE A 24 -7.43 -23.48 11.56
CA ILE A 24 -6.83 -22.73 10.44
C ILE A 24 -7.97 -22.27 9.52
N LEU A 25 -8.14 -20.96 9.42
CA LEU A 25 -9.09 -20.35 8.53
C LEU A 25 -8.39 -20.01 7.21
N LEU A 26 -8.66 -20.76 6.16
CA LEU A 26 -8.03 -20.56 4.86
C LEU A 26 -8.19 -19.12 4.37
N ASN A 27 -7.08 -18.52 3.94
CA ASN A 27 -6.98 -17.12 3.51
C ASN A 27 -7.39 -16.07 4.56
N HIS A 28 -7.43 -16.43 5.84
CA HIS A 28 -7.83 -15.52 6.91
C HIS A 28 -6.81 -15.52 8.05
N GLY A 29 -6.48 -16.67 8.62
CA GLY A 29 -5.53 -16.78 9.71
C GLY A 29 -5.69 -18.04 10.55
N ILE A 30 -5.12 -18.03 11.74
CA ILE A 30 -5.15 -19.13 12.70
C ILE A 30 -5.84 -18.67 13.99
N PHE A 31 -6.67 -19.54 14.57
CA PHE A 31 -7.21 -19.39 15.91
C PHE A 31 -6.66 -20.50 16.78
N THR A 32 -6.21 -20.14 17.98
CA THR A 32 -5.84 -21.06 19.04
C THR A 32 -6.63 -20.72 20.29
N PHE A 33 -7.00 -21.73 21.04
CA PHE A 33 -7.80 -21.60 22.27
C PHE A 33 -7.37 -22.63 23.30
N ALA A 34 -7.43 -22.23 24.55
CA ALA A 34 -7.11 -23.02 25.75
C ALA A 34 -7.83 -22.39 26.93
N ASP A 35 -7.74 -23.03 28.11
CA ASP A 35 -8.40 -22.56 29.33
C ASP A 35 -7.90 -21.21 29.85
N ASN A 36 -6.72 -20.78 29.41
CA ASN A 36 -6.15 -19.47 29.72
C ASN A 36 -5.41 -18.84 28.54
N ALA A 37 -5.21 -17.52 28.60
CA ALA A 37 -4.59 -16.75 27.54
C ALA A 37 -3.13 -17.12 27.27
N LYS A 38 -2.36 -17.51 28.30
CA LYS A 38 -0.95 -17.90 28.18
C LYS A 38 -0.82 -19.16 27.33
N ASP A 39 -1.63 -20.17 27.59
CA ASP A 39 -1.58 -21.44 26.87
C ASP A 39 -2.10 -21.27 25.44
N ALA A 40 -3.19 -20.52 25.23
CA ALA A 40 -3.67 -20.19 23.90
C ALA A 40 -2.58 -19.47 23.06
N TYR A 41 -1.86 -18.51 23.64
CA TYR A 41 -0.75 -17.82 22.97
C TYR A 41 0.43 -18.78 22.70
N SER A 42 0.79 -19.63 23.65
CA SER A 42 1.87 -20.61 23.48
C SER A 42 1.57 -21.59 22.35
N LEU A 43 0.33 -22.04 22.23
CA LEU A 43 -0.13 -22.86 21.10
C LEU A 43 0.00 -22.12 19.76
N MET A 44 -0.36 -20.83 19.71
CA MET A 44 -0.20 -19.99 18.52
C MET A 44 1.26 -19.98 18.06
N ILE A 45 2.19 -19.66 18.94
CA ILE A 45 3.61 -19.63 18.66
C ILE A 45 4.12 -20.99 18.19
N LYS A 46 3.70 -22.08 18.86
CA LYS A 46 4.07 -23.45 18.50
C LYS A 46 3.64 -23.77 17.06
N TYR A 47 2.37 -23.58 16.71
CA TYR A 47 1.86 -23.93 15.38
C TYR A 47 2.45 -23.07 14.26
N ILE A 48 2.68 -21.77 14.51
CA ILE A 48 3.36 -20.90 13.55
C ILE A 48 4.80 -21.38 13.34
N SER A 49 5.54 -21.69 14.43
CA SER A 49 6.91 -22.19 14.33
C SER A 49 7.01 -23.54 13.60
N ASP A 50 6.05 -24.44 13.82
CA ASP A 50 6.00 -25.73 13.12
C ASP A 50 5.66 -25.55 11.63
N ALA A 51 4.79 -24.61 11.27
CA ALA A 51 4.52 -24.23 9.89
C ALA A 51 5.79 -23.63 9.22
N GLU A 52 6.51 -22.74 9.90
CA GLU A 52 7.77 -22.16 9.39
C GLU A 52 8.84 -23.25 9.15
N LYS A 53 9.03 -24.17 10.12
CA LYS A 53 9.93 -25.33 9.96
C LYS A 53 9.54 -26.18 8.74
N THR A 54 8.26 -26.39 8.52
CA THR A 54 7.75 -27.16 7.37
C THR A 54 8.07 -26.42 6.07
N LEU A 55 7.76 -25.13 6.00
CA LEU A 55 8.04 -24.30 4.82
C LEU A 55 9.53 -24.25 4.46
N THR A 56 10.45 -24.29 5.46
CA THR A 56 11.89 -24.30 5.19
C THR A 56 12.36 -25.60 4.53
N LYS A 57 11.64 -26.71 4.74
CA LYS A 57 11.97 -28.03 4.13
C LYS A 57 11.43 -28.15 2.68
N LEU A 58 10.53 -27.27 2.25
CA LEU A 58 10.00 -27.33 0.90
C LEU A 58 11.05 -26.91 -0.14
N LYS A 59 11.06 -27.61 -1.27
CA LYS A 59 11.94 -27.26 -2.40
C LYS A 59 11.47 -25.92 -2.99
N LYS A 60 12.32 -24.90 -2.92
CA LYS A 60 12.02 -23.57 -3.42
C LYS A 60 12.55 -23.38 -4.85
N LYS A 61 11.73 -22.74 -5.69
CA LYS A 61 12.10 -22.26 -7.02
C LYS A 61 12.17 -20.75 -6.98
N LYS A 62 13.28 -20.16 -7.46
CA LYS A 62 13.36 -18.70 -7.56
C LYS A 62 12.37 -18.16 -8.57
N ILE A 63 11.71 -17.04 -8.23
CA ILE A 63 10.90 -16.28 -9.18
C ILE A 63 11.82 -15.80 -10.31
N LYS A 64 11.47 -16.14 -11.56
CA LYS A 64 12.22 -15.68 -12.74
C LYS A 64 12.18 -14.15 -12.81
N GLN A 65 13.34 -13.51 -12.86
CA GLN A 65 13.47 -12.05 -12.86
C GLN A 65 13.55 -11.51 -14.29
N ILE A 66 13.07 -10.28 -14.50
CA ILE A 66 13.37 -9.49 -15.68
C ILE A 66 14.83 -9.04 -15.66
N LYS A 67 15.37 -8.60 -16.81
CA LYS A 67 16.71 -8.00 -16.88
C LYS A 67 16.72 -6.66 -16.13
N LYS A 68 17.72 -6.46 -15.27
CA LYS A 68 17.94 -5.14 -14.65
C LYS A 68 18.28 -4.11 -15.71
N THR A 69 17.61 -2.99 -15.64
CA THR A 69 17.80 -1.86 -16.56
C THR A 69 18.07 -0.60 -15.73
N LYS A 70 19.01 0.22 -16.20
CA LYS A 70 19.25 1.57 -15.70
C LYS A 70 18.52 2.57 -16.62
N PHE A 71 18.00 3.64 -16.05
CA PHE A 71 17.33 4.73 -16.75
C PHE A 71 18.08 6.03 -16.51
N ASN A 72 17.95 6.98 -17.43
CA ASN A 72 18.55 8.32 -17.30
C ASN A 72 17.69 9.28 -16.45
N PHE A 73 16.64 8.77 -15.81
CA PHE A 73 15.77 9.50 -14.91
C PHE A 73 15.60 8.73 -13.60
N SER A 74 15.26 9.46 -12.56
CA SER A 74 15.21 8.99 -11.18
C SER A 74 13.78 8.76 -10.68
N THR A 75 13.66 8.29 -9.46
CA THR A 75 12.38 8.22 -8.73
C THR A 75 11.77 9.61 -8.54
N ALA A 76 12.60 10.65 -8.35
CA ALA A 76 12.15 12.01 -8.18
C ALA A 76 11.51 12.58 -9.45
N ASP A 77 11.97 12.15 -10.64
CA ASP A 77 11.42 12.58 -11.92
C ASP A 77 10.05 11.92 -12.20
N ILE A 78 9.89 10.66 -11.85
CA ILE A 78 8.63 9.93 -12.11
C ILE A 78 7.54 10.16 -11.05
N ALA A 79 7.90 10.52 -9.83
CA ALA A 79 6.92 10.72 -8.75
C ALA A 79 5.91 11.86 -9.05
N PRO A 80 6.31 13.03 -9.56
CA PRO A 80 5.37 14.07 -9.97
C PRO A 80 4.43 13.61 -11.09
N ILE A 81 4.94 12.86 -12.08
CA ILE A 81 4.13 12.30 -13.16
C ILE A 81 3.03 11.39 -12.60
N LEU A 82 3.42 10.44 -11.75
CA LEU A 82 2.48 9.51 -11.13
C LEU A 82 1.44 10.25 -10.26
N ARG A 83 1.88 11.27 -9.51
CA ARG A 83 0.98 12.08 -8.67
C ARG A 83 0.01 12.92 -9.51
N GLY A 84 0.45 13.50 -10.61
CA GLY A 84 -0.39 14.22 -11.56
C GLY A 84 -1.49 13.30 -12.11
N LEU A 85 -1.14 12.12 -12.60
CA LEU A 85 -2.09 11.15 -13.14
C LEU A 85 -3.12 10.64 -12.12
N LEU A 86 -2.81 10.63 -10.81
CA LEU A 86 -3.77 10.31 -9.75
C LEU A 86 -4.82 11.40 -9.59
N SER A 87 -4.43 12.66 -9.78
CA SER A 87 -5.27 13.84 -9.50
C SER A 87 -6.13 14.30 -10.69
N GLU A 88 -5.82 13.87 -11.92
CA GLU A 88 -6.41 14.37 -13.18
C GLU A 88 -7.94 14.28 -13.30
N LYS A 89 -8.61 13.43 -12.53
CA LYS A 89 -10.05 13.17 -12.76
C LYS A 89 -10.96 13.42 -11.55
N ASN A 90 -10.40 13.78 -10.43
CA ASN A 90 -11.16 14.11 -9.23
C ASN A 90 -10.39 15.22 -8.50
N ASP A 91 -11.05 16.14 -7.85
CA ASP A 91 -10.46 17.12 -6.91
C ASP A 91 -9.75 16.45 -5.71
N ASN A 92 -9.54 15.14 -5.79
CA ASN A 92 -8.82 14.37 -4.79
C ASN A 92 -7.32 14.54 -4.97
N LYS A 93 -6.71 15.20 -4.02
CA LYS A 93 -5.25 15.30 -3.91
C LYS A 93 -4.74 14.09 -3.14
N PHE A 94 -3.69 13.47 -3.69
CA PHE A 94 -3.08 12.28 -3.10
C PHE A 94 -1.63 12.54 -2.70
N ILE A 95 -1.20 11.82 -1.67
CA ILE A 95 0.20 11.73 -1.25
C ILE A 95 0.77 10.42 -1.74
N LEU A 96 1.98 10.47 -2.29
CA LEU A 96 2.76 9.30 -2.64
C LEU A 96 3.78 8.98 -1.54
N ASN A 97 3.94 7.70 -1.26
CA ASN A 97 5.05 7.18 -0.47
C ASN A 97 5.82 6.18 -1.34
N PHE A 98 7.15 6.29 -1.33
CA PHE A 98 8.04 5.40 -2.07
C PHE A 98 8.75 4.43 -1.14
N LYS A 99 8.80 3.15 -1.55
CA LYS A 99 9.57 2.11 -0.87
C LYS A 99 10.40 1.30 -1.85
N LYS A 100 11.64 1.01 -1.45
CA LYS A 100 12.54 0.13 -2.18
C LYS A 100 13.39 -0.66 -1.21
N ASN A 101 13.47 -1.97 -1.40
CA ASN A 101 14.39 -2.88 -0.72
C ASN A 101 14.51 -4.17 -1.53
N SER A 102 15.45 -5.03 -1.18
CA SER A 102 15.74 -6.26 -1.91
C SER A 102 14.53 -7.21 -2.06
N LYS A 103 13.68 -7.32 -1.04
CA LYS A 103 12.48 -8.17 -1.06
C LYS A 103 11.41 -7.61 -2.01
N LEU A 104 11.19 -6.29 -1.98
CA LEU A 104 10.29 -5.62 -2.92
C LEU A 104 10.82 -5.69 -4.35
N ASP A 105 12.12 -5.44 -4.55
CA ASP A 105 12.75 -5.55 -5.87
C ASP A 105 12.60 -6.96 -6.44
N TYR A 106 12.78 -7.99 -5.61
CA TYR A 106 12.59 -9.38 -6.00
C TYR A 106 11.14 -9.67 -6.44
N PHE A 107 10.15 -9.17 -5.71
CA PHE A 107 8.74 -9.30 -6.05
C PHE A 107 8.38 -8.52 -7.32
N ILE A 108 8.77 -7.23 -7.39
CA ILE A 108 8.36 -6.31 -8.46
C ILE A 108 9.01 -6.69 -9.80
N ASN A 109 10.26 -7.16 -9.78
CA ASN A 109 11.01 -7.49 -10.98
C ASN A 109 10.78 -8.93 -11.48
N GLY A 110 9.85 -9.66 -10.90
CA GLY A 110 9.45 -10.97 -11.41
C GLY A 110 8.79 -10.87 -12.79
N LYS A 111 9.11 -11.81 -13.70
CA LYS A 111 8.54 -11.85 -15.06
C LYS A 111 7.02 -11.95 -15.05
N ASP A 112 6.46 -12.71 -14.10
CA ASP A 112 5.03 -12.97 -14.01
C ASP A 112 4.30 -12.02 -13.05
N ILE A 113 4.86 -10.85 -12.76
CA ILE A 113 4.30 -9.85 -11.82
C ILE A 113 2.82 -9.54 -12.11
N ASN A 114 2.46 -9.41 -13.39
CA ASN A 114 1.09 -9.14 -13.81
C ASN A 114 0.12 -10.27 -13.46
N ARG A 115 0.59 -11.50 -13.32
CA ARG A 115 -0.23 -12.64 -12.90
C ARG A 115 -0.39 -12.63 -11.38
N TYR A 116 0.69 -12.85 -10.63
CA TYR A 116 0.58 -13.11 -9.20
C TYR A 116 0.17 -11.87 -8.39
N SER A 117 0.51 -10.66 -8.83
CA SER A 117 0.06 -9.45 -8.13
C SER A 117 -1.44 -9.13 -8.33
N ASN A 118 -2.08 -9.75 -9.32
CA ASN A 118 -3.50 -9.54 -9.64
C ASN A 118 -4.43 -10.62 -9.04
N GLU A 119 -3.88 -11.60 -8.32
CA GLU A 119 -4.69 -12.64 -7.67
C GLU A 119 -5.42 -12.12 -6.42
N GLY A 120 -4.93 -11.05 -5.80
CA GLY A 120 -5.51 -10.44 -4.60
C GLY A 120 -4.49 -10.24 -3.48
N THR A 121 -4.98 -9.81 -2.34
CA THR A 121 -4.19 -9.52 -1.14
C THR A 121 -3.94 -10.77 -0.29
N ALA A 122 -2.85 -10.81 0.49
CA ALA A 122 -2.53 -11.97 1.34
C ALA A 122 -3.59 -12.25 2.40
N THR A 123 -4.29 -11.21 2.88
CA THR A 123 -5.46 -11.30 3.76
C THR A 123 -6.58 -10.43 3.22
N PRO A 124 -7.88 -10.81 3.43
CA PRO A 124 -9.00 -10.10 2.81
C PRO A 124 -9.11 -8.63 3.19
N ASP A 125 -8.86 -8.30 4.46
CA ASP A 125 -8.98 -6.96 5.04
C ASP A 125 -7.97 -5.95 4.46
N HIS A 126 -6.84 -6.39 3.93
CA HIS A 126 -5.89 -5.51 3.27
C HIS A 126 -6.51 -4.78 2.06
N VAL A 127 -7.53 -5.38 1.41
CA VAL A 127 -8.15 -4.84 0.19
C VAL A 127 -8.70 -3.43 0.37
N ILE A 128 -9.19 -3.08 1.56
CA ILE A 128 -9.74 -1.74 1.83
C ILE A 128 -8.67 -0.63 1.74
N ARG A 129 -7.39 -0.99 1.95
CA ARG A 129 -6.25 -0.05 1.94
C ARG A 129 -5.47 -0.07 0.63
N VAL A 130 -5.34 -1.25 0.00
CA VAL A 130 -4.46 -1.43 -1.17
C VAL A 130 -5.21 -1.71 -2.46
N LYS A 131 -6.56 -1.85 -2.39
CA LYS A 131 -7.44 -2.31 -3.48
C LYS A 131 -7.14 -3.75 -3.93
N PRO A 132 -8.00 -4.37 -4.76
CA PRO A 132 -7.89 -5.80 -5.09
C PRO A 132 -6.70 -6.13 -5.99
N PHE A 133 -6.10 -5.16 -6.65
CA PHE A 133 -4.94 -5.34 -7.52
C PHE A 133 -4.13 -4.05 -7.64
N PRO A 134 -2.81 -4.15 -7.86
CA PRO A 134 -1.95 -3.00 -8.10
C PRO A 134 -2.01 -2.52 -9.56
N LEU A 135 -1.52 -1.32 -9.79
CA LEU A 135 -1.10 -0.85 -11.11
C LEU A 135 0.35 -1.29 -11.33
N VAL A 136 0.60 -2.02 -12.41
CA VAL A 136 1.97 -2.44 -12.79
C VAL A 136 2.42 -1.64 -14.01
N ILE A 137 3.58 -1.00 -13.90
CA ILE A 137 4.23 -0.28 -14.99
C ILE A 137 5.57 -0.96 -15.28
N SER A 138 5.77 -1.39 -16.51
CA SER A 138 6.97 -2.11 -16.96
C SER A 138 7.65 -1.31 -18.08
N PRO A 139 8.53 -0.35 -17.74
CA PRO A 139 9.25 0.43 -18.75
C PRO A 139 10.20 -0.46 -19.56
N LYS A 140 10.34 -0.19 -20.85
CA LYS A 140 11.32 -0.86 -21.72
C LYS A 140 12.74 -0.40 -21.36
N ALA A 141 13.74 -1.19 -21.75
CA ALA A 141 15.14 -0.75 -21.70
C ALA A 141 15.32 0.53 -22.53
N ASN A 142 16.15 1.46 -22.01
CA ASN A 142 16.41 2.77 -22.63
C ASN A 142 15.18 3.69 -22.82
N CYS A 143 14.09 3.42 -22.10
CA CYS A 143 12.91 4.27 -22.07
C CYS A 143 13.30 5.70 -21.62
N THR A 144 12.84 6.71 -22.36
CA THR A 144 12.96 8.13 -21.97
C THR A 144 11.91 8.50 -20.92
N LEU A 145 12.05 9.68 -20.30
CA LEU A 145 11.06 10.16 -19.32
C LEU A 145 9.69 10.40 -19.98
N ASP A 146 9.66 10.91 -21.22
CA ASP A 146 8.42 11.13 -21.97
C ASP A 146 7.76 9.81 -22.36
N GLU A 147 8.54 8.82 -22.78
CA GLU A 147 8.01 7.47 -23.05
C GLU A 147 7.46 6.82 -21.77
N PHE A 148 8.13 7.05 -20.63
CA PHE A 148 7.61 6.62 -19.33
C PHE A 148 6.28 7.30 -19.00
N LYS A 149 6.16 8.62 -19.22
CA LYS A 149 4.93 9.38 -19.01
C LYS A 149 3.79 8.80 -19.85
N ASN A 150 4.00 8.64 -21.16
CA ASN A 150 3.00 8.07 -22.06
C ASN A 150 2.58 6.65 -21.66
N LEU A 151 3.55 5.81 -21.25
CA LEU A 151 3.27 4.47 -20.72
C LEU A 151 2.43 4.54 -19.45
N ALA A 152 2.78 5.41 -18.51
CA ALA A 152 2.07 5.58 -17.26
C ALA A 152 0.62 6.03 -17.51
N GLU A 153 0.39 7.04 -18.37
CA GLU A 153 -0.95 7.51 -18.75
C GLU A 153 -1.82 6.38 -19.30
N LYS A 154 -1.27 5.59 -20.22
CA LYS A 154 -1.95 4.41 -20.77
C LYS A 154 -2.30 3.40 -19.66
N LYS A 155 -1.35 3.09 -18.78
CA LYS A 155 -1.54 2.12 -17.69
C LYS A 155 -2.54 2.59 -16.65
N PHE A 156 -2.58 3.87 -16.32
CA PHE A 156 -3.61 4.45 -15.46
C PHE A 156 -5.01 4.35 -16.08
N LYS A 157 -5.15 4.61 -17.38
CA LYS A 157 -6.41 4.46 -18.12
C LYS A 157 -6.90 3.00 -18.10
N GLU A 158 -6.01 2.06 -18.39
CA GLU A 158 -6.28 0.61 -18.35
C GLU A 158 -6.71 0.18 -16.94
N TYR A 159 -6.01 0.65 -15.90
CA TYR A 159 -6.34 0.34 -14.50
C TYR A 159 -7.73 0.84 -14.11
N ARG A 160 -8.06 2.10 -14.43
CA ARG A 160 -9.37 2.69 -14.13
C ARG A 160 -10.50 1.92 -14.80
N GLN A 161 -10.32 1.53 -16.06
CA GLN A 161 -11.29 0.70 -16.78
C GLN A 161 -11.44 -0.69 -16.16
N LYS A 162 -10.32 -1.32 -15.78
CA LYS A 162 -10.31 -2.62 -15.10
C LYS A 162 -11.06 -2.55 -13.76
N TYR A 163 -10.83 -1.50 -12.96
CA TYR A 163 -11.49 -1.32 -11.68
C TYR A 163 -13.00 -1.09 -11.85
N LYS A 164 -13.42 -0.29 -12.83
CA LYS A 164 -14.85 -0.13 -13.17
C LYS A 164 -15.49 -1.46 -13.55
N LYS A 165 -14.86 -2.25 -14.43
CA LYS A 165 -15.34 -3.58 -14.81
C LYS A 165 -15.45 -4.52 -13.61
N TYR A 166 -14.46 -4.51 -12.73
CA TYR A 166 -14.49 -5.27 -11.48
C TYR A 166 -15.68 -4.87 -10.61
N PHE A 167 -15.91 -3.58 -10.40
CA PHE A 167 -17.05 -3.08 -9.65
C PHE A 167 -18.39 -3.52 -10.26
N GLU A 168 -18.63 -3.21 -11.53
CA GLU A 168 -19.90 -3.50 -12.21
C GLU A 168 -20.21 -5.00 -12.27
N SER A 169 -19.19 -5.84 -12.50
CA SER A 169 -19.36 -7.29 -12.57
C SER A 169 -19.75 -7.91 -11.22
N ASN A 170 -19.29 -7.33 -10.10
CA ASN A 170 -19.55 -7.87 -8.77
C ASN A 170 -20.78 -7.21 -8.13
N LYS A 171 -21.06 -5.92 -8.42
CA LYS A 171 -22.27 -5.22 -7.98
C LYS A 171 -23.54 -5.97 -8.41
N LYS A 172 -23.57 -6.52 -9.62
CA LYS A 172 -24.71 -7.32 -10.13
C LYS A 172 -24.99 -8.59 -9.31
N LYS A 173 -24.01 -9.05 -8.52
CA LYS A 173 -24.08 -10.27 -7.71
C LYS A 173 -24.48 -10.02 -6.25
N THR A 174 -24.70 -8.78 -5.86
CA THR A 174 -25.15 -8.40 -4.52
C THR A 174 -26.51 -7.69 -4.56
N LYS A 175 -27.34 -7.92 -3.54
CA LYS A 175 -28.63 -7.25 -3.37
C LYS A 175 -28.49 -5.86 -2.77
N GLU A 176 -27.37 -5.57 -2.14
CA GLU A 176 -27.12 -4.30 -1.48
C GLU A 176 -26.74 -3.21 -2.47
N LYS A 177 -27.25 -2.00 -2.27
CA LYS A 177 -26.83 -0.83 -3.05
C LYS A 177 -25.40 -0.45 -2.66
N LYS A 178 -24.45 -0.65 -3.56
CA LYS A 178 -23.04 -0.26 -3.39
C LYS A 178 -22.70 0.93 -4.28
N VAL A 179 -21.92 1.86 -3.73
CA VAL A 179 -21.37 3.03 -4.44
C VAL A 179 -19.91 2.77 -4.76
N MET A 180 -19.53 2.99 -6.01
CA MET A 180 -18.16 2.76 -6.45
C MET A 180 -17.20 3.74 -5.78
N LEU A 181 -16.11 3.20 -5.20
CA LEU A 181 -14.99 3.99 -4.70
C LEU A 181 -14.25 4.66 -5.87
N ASP A 182 -13.41 5.66 -5.56
CA ASP A 182 -12.57 6.27 -6.59
C ASP A 182 -11.77 5.21 -7.37
N THR A 183 -11.49 5.47 -8.64
CA THR A 183 -10.83 4.51 -9.54
C THR A 183 -9.31 4.59 -9.54
N SER A 184 -8.71 5.40 -8.67
CA SER A 184 -7.25 5.56 -8.60
C SER A 184 -6.58 4.37 -7.90
N PRO A 185 -5.44 3.88 -8.38
CA PRO A 185 -4.69 2.82 -7.72
C PRO A 185 -4.20 3.28 -6.34
N ARG A 186 -4.09 2.35 -5.40
CA ARG A 186 -3.43 2.57 -4.10
C ARG A 186 -2.02 2.02 -4.07
N VAL A 187 -1.71 1.15 -5.00
CA VAL A 187 -0.40 0.50 -5.15
C VAL A 187 0.03 0.59 -6.61
N ILE A 188 1.22 1.12 -6.83
CA ILE A 188 1.85 1.25 -8.15
C ILE A 188 3.21 0.56 -8.08
N LEU A 189 3.36 -0.53 -8.82
CA LEU A 189 4.58 -1.31 -8.93
C LEU A 189 5.29 -0.89 -10.21
N VAL A 190 6.46 -0.27 -10.09
CA VAL A 190 7.25 0.15 -11.25
C VAL A 190 8.49 -0.73 -11.34
N GLN A 191 8.55 -1.61 -12.36
CA GLN A 191 9.67 -2.52 -12.54
C GLN A 191 10.98 -1.75 -12.73
N ASN A 192 12.04 -2.25 -12.09
CA ASN A 192 13.36 -1.63 -11.96
C ASN A 192 13.43 -0.35 -11.11
N PHE A 193 12.29 0.20 -10.65
CA PHE A 193 12.27 1.36 -9.74
C PHE A 193 11.90 1.00 -8.31
N GLY A 194 10.71 0.43 -8.10
CA GLY A 194 10.23 0.08 -6.78
C GLY A 194 8.71 0.24 -6.62
N LEU A 195 8.29 0.42 -5.38
CA LEU A 195 6.90 0.53 -4.95
C LEU A 195 6.53 1.99 -4.66
N PHE A 196 5.49 2.48 -5.32
CA PHE A 196 4.79 3.70 -4.91
C PHE A 196 3.43 3.32 -4.31
N THR A 197 3.12 3.91 -3.16
CA THR A 197 1.81 3.74 -2.53
C THR A 197 1.11 5.08 -2.33
N VAL A 198 -0.20 5.05 -2.36
CA VAL A 198 -1.06 6.21 -2.53
C VAL A 198 -2.03 6.29 -1.35
N GLY A 199 -2.12 7.45 -0.75
CA GLY A 199 -3.08 7.77 0.30
C GLY A 199 -3.54 9.22 0.20
N ASP A 200 -4.62 9.54 0.88
CA ASP A 200 -5.10 10.90 1.09
C ASP A 200 -4.30 11.65 2.17
N THR A 201 -3.48 10.91 2.91
CA THR A 201 -2.48 11.41 3.88
C THR A 201 -1.20 10.60 3.74
N LEU A 202 -0.07 11.13 4.21
CA LEU A 202 1.20 10.39 4.28
C LEU A 202 1.06 9.11 5.13
N LYS A 203 0.32 9.20 6.24
CA LYS A 203 0.04 8.03 7.08
C LYS A 203 -0.69 6.93 6.32
N ALA A 204 -1.73 7.27 5.56
CA ALA A 204 -2.47 6.30 4.75
C ALA A 204 -1.59 5.69 3.65
N ALA A 205 -0.77 6.50 2.97
CA ALA A 205 0.18 6.03 1.97
C ALA A 205 1.24 5.09 2.56
N LYS A 206 1.80 5.40 3.75
CA LYS A 206 2.74 4.52 4.47
C LYS A 206 2.09 3.19 4.87
N ILE A 207 0.88 3.21 5.43
CA ILE A 207 0.12 1.98 5.76
C ILE A 207 -0.07 1.10 4.52
N ALA A 208 -0.47 1.67 3.39
CA ALA A 208 -0.58 0.93 2.14
C ALA A 208 0.77 0.33 1.71
N GLY A 209 1.89 1.03 1.97
CA GLY A 209 3.25 0.55 1.73
C GLY A 209 3.63 -0.64 2.60
N ASP A 210 3.31 -0.61 3.88
CA ASP A 210 3.60 -1.70 4.82
C ASP A 210 2.79 -2.95 4.49
N LEU A 211 1.49 -2.78 4.22
CA LEU A 211 0.61 -3.87 3.79
C LEU A 211 1.07 -4.48 2.46
N THR A 212 1.49 -3.65 1.50
CA THR A 212 2.01 -4.13 0.21
C THR A 212 3.32 -4.89 0.39
N GLN A 213 4.19 -4.45 1.29
CA GLN A 213 5.43 -5.19 1.63
C GLN A 213 5.10 -6.57 2.21
N THR A 214 4.13 -6.65 3.11
CA THR A 214 3.68 -7.92 3.68
C THR A 214 3.08 -8.83 2.61
N ASN A 215 2.20 -8.29 1.76
CA ASN A 215 1.63 -9.02 0.62
C ASN A 215 2.74 -9.54 -0.31
N ALA A 216 3.73 -8.71 -0.66
CA ALA A 216 4.83 -9.09 -1.52
C ALA A 216 5.66 -10.24 -0.93
N ASN A 217 5.93 -10.22 0.39
CA ASN A 217 6.65 -11.27 1.08
C ASN A 217 5.89 -12.61 1.04
N VAL A 218 4.59 -12.59 1.37
CA VAL A 218 3.73 -13.79 1.36
C VAL A 218 3.61 -14.35 -0.06
N ILE A 219 3.27 -13.51 -1.03
CA ILE A 219 3.10 -13.93 -2.43
C ILE A 219 4.40 -14.52 -2.98
N SER A 220 5.55 -13.87 -2.73
CA SER A 220 6.85 -14.39 -3.17
C SER A 220 7.15 -15.76 -2.57
N SER A 221 6.93 -15.94 -1.27
CA SER A 221 7.15 -17.22 -0.59
C SER A 221 6.27 -18.34 -1.16
N VAL A 222 5.03 -18.04 -1.51
CA VAL A 222 4.13 -19.00 -2.15
C VAL A 222 4.56 -19.29 -3.59
N GLU A 223 4.93 -18.28 -4.37
CA GLU A 223 5.40 -18.47 -5.75
C GLU A 223 6.71 -19.25 -5.84
N GLU A 224 7.52 -19.23 -4.79
CA GLU A 224 8.74 -20.06 -4.69
C GLU A 224 8.45 -21.54 -4.45
N THR A 225 7.30 -21.89 -3.91
CA THR A 225 6.94 -23.27 -3.55
C THR A 225 5.81 -23.84 -4.42
N SER A 226 4.89 -22.98 -4.83
CA SER A 226 3.69 -23.35 -5.58
C SER A 226 3.22 -22.18 -6.45
N ARG A 227 1.94 -22.09 -6.73
CA ARG A 227 1.32 -20.97 -7.45
C ARG A 227 0.39 -20.22 -6.51
N TYR A 228 0.64 -18.94 -6.31
CA TYR A 228 -0.23 -18.10 -5.50
C TYR A 228 -1.62 -17.98 -6.13
N LYS A 229 -2.61 -18.27 -5.33
CA LYS A 229 -4.05 -18.06 -5.60
C LYS A 229 -4.69 -17.50 -4.34
N PHE A 230 -5.64 -16.63 -4.52
CA PHE A 230 -6.38 -16.04 -3.41
C PHE A 230 -7.90 -16.25 -3.59
N LEU A 231 -8.68 -15.57 -2.77
CA LEU A 231 -10.14 -15.62 -2.81
C LEU A 231 -10.69 -15.19 -4.17
N SER A 232 -11.93 -15.54 -4.43
CA SER A 232 -12.62 -15.08 -5.63
C SER A 232 -12.72 -13.56 -5.66
N LYS A 233 -12.82 -12.98 -6.86
CA LYS A 233 -13.02 -11.53 -7.00
C LYS A 233 -14.31 -11.05 -6.33
N LYS A 234 -15.30 -11.94 -6.20
CA LYS A 234 -16.53 -11.66 -5.48
C LYS A 234 -16.28 -11.52 -3.97
N ASP A 235 -15.52 -12.45 -3.38
CA ASP A 235 -15.22 -12.39 -1.95
C ASP A 235 -14.37 -11.15 -1.61
N LEU A 236 -13.40 -10.81 -2.46
CA LEU A 236 -12.64 -9.56 -2.32
C LEU A 236 -13.54 -8.33 -2.41
N PHE A 237 -14.50 -8.32 -3.35
CA PHE A 237 -15.46 -7.26 -3.50
C PHE A 237 -16.36 -7.13 -2.25
N ASP A 238 -16.85 -8.25 -1.74
CA ASP A 238 -17.71 -8.26 -0.56
C ASP A 238 -16.99 -7.67 0.67
N VAL A 239 -15.68 -7.88 0.82
CA VAL A 239 -14.87 -7.26 1.89
C VAL A 239 -14.55 -5.81 1.59
N GLU A 240 -14.11 -5.48 0.37
CA GLU A 240 -13.78 -4.10 -0.03
C GLU A 240 -14.98 -3.15 0.15
N TYR A 241 -16.18 -3.62 -0.19
CA TYR A 241 -17.42 -2.83 -0.12
C TYR A 241 -18.29 -3.14 1.11
N TRP A 242 -17.73 -3.81 2.11
CA TRP A 242 -18.44 -4.03 3.37
C TRP A 242 -18.49 -2.73 4.18
N SER A 243 -19.70 -2.33 4.59
CA SER A 243 -19.91 -1.05 5.28
C SER A 243 -19.08 -0.90 6.57
N LEU A 244 -18.93 -1.97 7.35
CA LEU A 244 -18.13 -1.97 8.58
C LEU A 244 -16.63 -1.82 8.28
N GLU A 245 -16.13 -2.39 7.19
CA GLU A 245 -14.74 -2.20 6.78
C GLU A 245 -14.51 -0.78 6.24
N GLN A 246 -15.44 -0.26 5.44
CA GLN A 246 -15.36 1.11 4.93
C GLN A 246 -15.46 2.15 6.06
N ALA A 247 -16.23 1.90 7.10
CA ALA A 247 -16.32 2.77 8.27
C ALA A 247 -14.97 3.02 8.96
N LYS A 248 -14.04 2.05 8.91
CA LYS A 248 -12.67 2.21 9.42
C LYS A 248 -11.86 3.30 8.68
N LEU A 249 -12.27 3.64 7.45
CA LEU A 249 -11.62 4.64 6.60
C LEU A 249 -12.33 6.00 6.62
N ASN A 250 -13.61 6.03 6.99
CA ASN A 250 -14.42 7.23 6.98
C ASN A 250 -14.02 8.18 8.11
N LYS A 251 -13.09 9.10 7.80
CA LYS A 251 -12.78 10.27 8.63
C LYS A 251 -13.20 11.51 7.87
N ALA A 252 -13.70 12.52 8.59
CA ALA A 252 -13.98 13.82 8.00
C ALA A 252 -12.71 14.34 7.29
N LYS A 253 -12.84 14.65 5.99
CA LYS A 253 -11.73 15.17 5.19
C LYS A 253 -11.42 16.58 5.65
N LYS A 254 -10.15 16.85 5.98
CA LYS A 254 -9.70 18.20 6.31
C LYS A 254 -9.49 19.01 5.03
N GLU A 255 -9.61 20.33 5.14
CA GLU A 255 -9.58 21.28 4.01
C GLU A 255 -8.33 21.15 3.15
N LEU A 256 -7.16 21.02 3.77
CA LEU A 256 -5.86 20.92 3.08
C LEU A 256 -5.33 19.47 2.99
N GLN A 257 -6.17 18.48 3.25
CA GLN A 257 -5.76 17.07 3.15
C GLN A 257 -5.29 16.73 1.73
N GLY A 258 -4.16 16.05 1.63
CA GLY A 258 -3.52 15.73 0.35
C GLY A 258 -2.67 16.85 -0.26
N ASN A 259 -2.64 18.05 0.33
CA ASN A 259 -1.71 19.09 -0.06
C ASN A 259 -0.34 18.85 0.59
N VAL A 260 0.72 19.22 -0.14
CA VAL A 260 2.08 19.33 0.38
C VAL A 260 2.44 20.80 0.40
N VAL A 261 2.82 21.28 1.57
CA VAL A 261 3.20 22.69 1.83
C VAL A 261 4.66 22.75 2.21
N VAL A 262 5.41 23.62 1.55
CA VAL A 262 6.82 23.88 1.88
C VAL A 262 6.89 25.21 2.61
N ILE A 263 7.51 25.24 3.80
CA ILE A 263 7.66 26.43 4.63
C ILE A 263 9.15 26.72 4.77
N THR A 264 9.59 27.86 4.25
CA THR A 264 10.93 28.41 4.47
C THR A 264 10.98 29.28 5.72
N GLY A 265 12.15 29.41 6.38
CA GLY A 265 12.24 30.11 7.66
C GLY A 265 11.44 29.42 8.78
N SER A 266 11.32 28.10 8.70
CA SER A 266 10.41 27.31 9.52
C SER A 266 10.73 27.24 11.00
N THR A 267 11.99 27.59 11.39
CA THR A 267 12.42 27.65 12.81
C THR A 267 12.14 28.97 13.47
N GLY A 268 11.75 30.01 12.70
CA GLY A 268 11.28 31.31 13.21
C GLY A 268 9.85 31.22 13.78
N GLU A 269 9.43 32.25 14.51
CA GLU A 269 8.11 32.24 15.17
C GLU A 269 6.96 32.25 14.17
N ILE A 270 7.06 32.98 13.07
CA ILE A 270 6.05 32.96 11.99
C ILE A 270 6.02 31.59 11.34
N GLY A 271 7.20 31.02 11.01
CA GLY A 271 7.29 29.68 10.40
C GLY A 271 6.65 28.60 11.28
N LYS A 272 6.90 28.62 12.58
CA LYS A 272 6.28 27.66 13.55
C LYS A 272 4.77 27.83 13.65
N ALA A 273 4.27 29.08 13.69
CA ALA A 273 2.83 29.35 13.72
C ALA A 273 2.14 28.86 12.43
N THR A 274 2.75 29.14 11.28
CA THR A 274 2.32 28.72 9.96
C THR A 274 2.27 27.18 9.89
N TYR A 275 3.33 26.48 10.34
CA TYR A 275 3.38 25.03 10.42
C TYR A 275 2.19 24.46 11.21
N LYS A 276 1.97 24.97 12.45
CA LYS A 276 0.86 24.49 13.29
C LYS A 276 -0.50 24.65 12.59
N LEU A 277 -0.71 25.76 11.90
CA LEU A 277 -1.95 26.05 11.20
C LEU A 277 -2.17 25.09 10.02
N PHE A 278 -1.19 24.92 9.15
CA PHE A 278 -1.29 23.98 8.03
C PHE A 278 -1.51 22.53 8.48
N LYS A 279 -0.83 22.08 9.54
CA LYS A 279 -1.06 20.74 10.14
C LYS A 279 -2.47 20.61 10.71
N LYS A 280 -3.02 21.62 11.35
CA LYS A 280 -4.41 21.63 11.84
C LYS A 280 -5.39 21.38 10.70
N TYR A 281 -5.18 22.01 9.56
CA TYR A 281 -6.01 21.84 8.36
C TYR A 281 -5.67 20.58 7.52
N GLY A 282 -4.68 19.81 7.94
CA GLY A 282 -4.42 18.47 7.39
C GLY A 282 -3.42 18.42 6.24
N ALA A 283 -2.66 19.49 5.99
CA ALA A 283 -1.57 19.45 5.03
C ALA A 283 -0.40 18.56 5.51
N GLU A 284 0.30 17.97 4.56
CA GLU A 284 1.65 17.44 4.79
C GLU A 284 2.65 18.57 4.62
N VAL A 285 3.58 18.73 5.56
CA VAL A 285 4.45 19.90 5.59
C VAL A 285 5.91 19.49 5.46
N VAL A 286 6.64 20.22 4.61
CA VAL A 286 8.10 20.16 4.49
C VAL A 286 8.66 21.47 5.05
N LEU A 287 9.56 21.37 6.01
CA LEU A 287 10.14 22.50 6.72
C LEU A 287 11.56 22.75 6.24
N LEU A 288 11.84 23.96 5.80
CA LEU A 288 13.15 24.40 5.33
C LEU A 288 13.66 25.53 6.20
N ASP A 289 14.95 25.48 6.57
CA ASP A 289 15.60 26.59 7.29
C ASP A 289 17.09 26.61 7.02
N ILE A 290 17.68 27.80 7.07
CA ILE A 290 19.13 28.00 6.98
C ILE A 290 19.85 27.66 8.30
N ASN A 291 19.13 27.71 9.42
CA ASN A 291 19.67 27.38 10.73
C ASN A 291 19.69 25.85 10.91
N LYS A 292 20.81 25.23 10.49
CA LYS A 292 21.02 23.79 10.51
C LYS A 292 20.82 23.18 11.90
N SER A 293 21.25 23.84 12.97
CA SER A 293 21.10 23.32 14.33
C SER A 293 19.62 23.24 14.74
N LYS A 294 18.88 24.35 14.58
CA LYS A 294 17.46 24.44 14.96
C LYS A 294 16.60 23.50 14.11
N ILE A 295 16.87 23.36 12.80
CA ILE A 295 16.08 22.48 11.93
C ILE A 295 16.33 21.01 12.25
N ASN A 296 17.55 20.62 12.59
CA ASN A 296 17.88 19.25 13.00
C ASN A 296 17.24 18.93 14.37
N ASP A 297 17.27 19.86 15.33
CA ASP A 297 16.58 19.70 16.62
C ASP A 297 15.04 19.54 16.41
N LEU A 298 14.46 20.31 15.49
CA LEU A 298 13.05 20.18 15.15
C LEU A 298 12.74 18.82 14.53
N GLN A 299 13.60 18.27 13.67
CA GLN A 299 13.43 16.94 13.06
C GLN A 299 13.34 15.81 14.11
N THR A 300 14.02 15.97 15.26
CA THR A 300 13.93 14.96 16.33
C THR A 300 12.57 14.96 17.06
N LYS A 301 11.84 16.08 16.99
CA LYS A 301 10.60 16.33 17.74
C LYS A 301 9.33 16.07 16.92
N ILE A 302 9.45 16.08 15.59
CA ILE A 302 8.31 15.95 14.68
C ILE A 302 8.57 14.90 13.60
N SER A 303 7.49 14.35 13.08
CA SER A 303 7.54 13.33 12.01
C SER A 303 7.56 13.91 10.59
N ASP A 304 7.40 15.21 10.45
CA ASP A 304 7.44 15.89 9.15
C ASP A 304 8.89 16.10 8.69
N LEU A 305 9.10 16.21 7.39
CA LEU A 305 10.42 16.33 6.80
C LEU A 305 11.00 17.73 7.09
N CYS A 306 12.18 17.77 7.70
CA CYS A 306 12.96 18.95 7.98
C CYS A 306 14.26 18.93 7.18
N ILE A 307 14.55 19.95 6.40
CA ILE A 307 15.72 20.00 5.52
C ILE A 307 16.50 21.29 5.79
N PRO A 308 17.77 21.21 6.20
CA PRO A 308 18.65 22.39 6.25
C PRO A 308 18.98 22.82 4.81
N VAL A 309 18.81 24.11 4.53
CA VAL A 309 19.10 24.70 3.22
C VAL A 309 20.14 25.83 3.35
N SER A 310 20.84 26.14 2.25
CA SER A 310 21.71 27.30 2.17
C SER A 310 21.09 28.40 1.29
N TYR A 311 21.55 29.65 1.44
CA TYR A 311 21.12 30.74 0.56
C TYR A 311 21.39 30.49 -0.91
N THR A 312 22.43 29.76 -1.25
CA THR A 312 22.76 29.39 -2.63
C THR A 312 21.70 28.47 -3.25
N HIS A 313 21.09 27.58 -2.47
CA HIS A 313 20.00 26.74 -2.93
C HIS A 313 18.69 27.50 -3.17
N LEU A 314 18.45 28.59 -2.42
CA LEU A 314 17.22 29.36 -2.55
C LEU A 314 17.32 30.41 -3.69
N ARG A 315 18.52 30.97 -3.96
CA ARG A 315 18.72 31.96 -5.02
C ARG A 315 18.79 31.41 -6.43
N ALA A 316 19.06 30.12 -6.60
CA ALA A 316 19.17 29.49 -7.94
C ALA A 316 17.88 29.57 -8.77
N HIS A 317 16.76 29.97 -8.18
CA HIS A 317 15.47 30.13 -8.85
C HIS A 317 14.97 31.56 -8.97
N GLU A 318 15.74 32.56 -8.51
CA GLU A 318 15.34 33.99 -8.61
C GLU A 318 15.91 34.66 -9.88
N THR A 319 16.66 33.93 -10.69
CA THR A 319 17.26 34.49 -11.94
C THR A 319 16.70 33.72 -13.16
N ILE A 320 15.43 33.97 -13.47
CA ILE A 320 14.90 33.83 -14.82
C ILE A 320 13.92 34.96 -15.08
#